data_22b7e864879379f67ece2a2564c2e399
#
_entry.id   22b7e864879379f67ece2a2564c2e399
#
_cell.length_a   1.000
_cell.length_b   1.000
_cell.length_c   1.000
_cell.angle_alpha   90.00
_cell.angle_beta   90.00
_cell.angle_gamma   90.00
#
_symmetry.space_group_name_H-M   'P 1'
#
loop_
_entity.id
_entity.type
_entity.pdbx_description
1 polymer ?
#
loop_
_entity_poly.entity_id
_entity_poly.type
_entity_poly.pdbx_seq_one_letter_code
_entity_poly.pdbx_strand_id
1 'polypeptide(L)'
;MRFFSDNAASVNVPDTAYDGDALSAQLNAAFSDLFETDVEALWVATGTAANCLALAALCPAHKGVICHREAHIEQDEAGAPGFFTGGAKLMLLDGEGAKLAPEVVEAHCAAIRDDVHQVQPAAVSITNA
;
A
#
# COMPACT_ATOMS: atom_id res chain seq x y z
N MET A 1 4.70 -12.26 17.17
CA MET A 1 5.58 -11.54 16.24
C MET A 1 5.58 -10.08 16.67
N ARG A 2 6.73 -9.44 16.91
CA ARG A 2 6.78 -8.00 17.21
C ARG A 2 7.11 -7.28 15.91
N PHE A 3 6.19 -6.49 15.40
CA PHE A 3 6.50 -5.53 14.36
C PHE A 3 7.23 -4.36 15.01
N PHE A 4 8.48 -4.16 14.64
CA PHE A 4 9.23 -2.99 15.06
C PHE A 4 9.01 -1.89 14.04
N SER A 5 8.92 -0.67 14.52
CA SER A 5 9.00 0.51 13.67
C SER A 5 10.33 0.51 12.91
N ASP A 6 10.33 1.07 11.74
CA ASP A 6 11.49 1.35 10.89
C ASP A 6 12.66 2.04 11.63
N ASN A 7 12.39 2.66 12.79
CA ASN A 7 13.40 3.29 13.66
C ASN A 7 14.07 2.33 14.66
N ALA A 8 13.75 1.05 14.64
CA ALA A 8 14.27 0.08 15.63
C ALA A 8 15.44 -0.77 15.10
N ALA A 9 16.11 -0.38 14.06
CA ALA A 9 17.26 -1.08 13.50
C ALA A 9 18.43 -1.09 14.50
N SER A 10 18.81 -2.28 14.98
CA SER A 10 19.99 -2.49 15.81
C SER A 10 21.15 -3.00 14.96
N VAL A 11 22.22 -2.24 14.88
CA VAL A 11 23.44 -2.57 14.11
C VAL A 11 24.48 -3.32 14.94
N ASN A 12 24.06 -4.18 15.86
CA ASN A 12 25.00 -4.83 16.78
C ASN A 12 25.73 -6.06 16.23
N VAL A 13 25.36 -6.53 15.04
CA VAL A 13 26.05 -7.65 14.38
C VAL A 13 26.27 -7.28 12.93
N PRO A 14 27.53 -7.17 12.45
CA PRO A 14 27.82 -7.03 11.04
C PRO A 14 27.35 -8.26 10.27
N ASP A 15 26.56 -8.08 9.25
CA ASP A 15 26.13 -9.13 8.34
C ASP A 15 26.27 -8.69 6.88
N THR A 16 26.03 -9.60 5.96
CA THR A 16 26.16 -9.32 4.53
C THR A 16 25.17 -8.26 4.06
N ALA A 17 25.63 -7.34 3.21
CA ALA A 17 24.79 -6.31 2.62
C ALA A 17 23.88 -6.89 1.52
N TYR A 18 22.89 -6.10 1.10
CA TYR A 18 21.99 -6.42 -0.03
C TYR A 18 21.17 -7.70 0.18
N ASP A 19 20.58 -7.85 1.37
CA ASP A 19 19.72 -9.00 1.74
C ASP A 19 20.40 -10.37 1.64
N GLY A 20 21.74 -10.39 1.65
CA GLY A 20 22.54 -11.62 1.61
C GLY A 20 22.70 -12.35 2.94
N ASP A 21 22.06 -11.83 4.00
CA ASP A 21 22.08 -12.45 5.33
C ASP A 21 21.11 -13.63 5.46
N ALA A 22 21.37 -14.49 6.43
CA ALA A 22 20.60 -15.71 6.63
C ALA A 22 19.13 -15.45 7.05
N LEU A 23 18.83 -14.30 7.62
CA LEU A 23 17.47 -13.95 8.03
C LEU A 23 16.66 -13.47 6.82
N SER A 24 17.22 -12.59 6.01
CA SER A 24 16.60 -12.12 4.77
C SER A 24 16.32 -13.27 3.81
N ALA A 25 17.21 -14.24 3.70
CA ALA A 25 17.03 -15.44 2.87
C ALA A 25 15.79 -16.30 3.26
N GLN A 26 15.27 -16.17 4.47
CA GLN A 26 14.10 -16.92 4.95
C GLN A 26 12.77 -16.23 4.68
N LEU A 27 12.78 -14.97 4.26
CA LEU A 27 11.55 -14.15 4.16
C LEU A 27 10.56 -14.69 3.14
N ASN A 28 11.01 -14.99 1.93
CA ASN A 28 10.12 -15.49 0.89
C ASN A 28 9.40 -16.77 1.34
N ALA A 29 10.13 -17.70 1.98
CA ALA A 29 9.54 -18.92 2.51
C ALA A 29 8.53 -18.62 3.62
N ALA A 30 8.88 -17.75 4.58
CA ALA A 30 8.00 -17.41 5.71
C ALA A 30 6.70 -16.70 5.25
N PHE A 31 6.79 -15.81 4.26
CA PHE A 31 5.61 -15.15 3.70
C PHE A 31 4.81 -16.08 2.78
N SER A 32 5.47 -16.96 2.02
CA SER A 32 4.77 -17.97 1.21
C SER A 32 3.96 -18.93 2.07
N ASP A 33 4.51 -19.35 3.20
CA ASP A 33 3.77 -20.18 4.18
C ASP A 33 2.59 -19.42 4.80
N LEU A 34 2.78 -18.13 5.13
CA LEU A 34 1.72 -17.30 5.72
C LEU A 34 0.55 -17.05 4.76
N PHE A 35 0.85 -16.82 3.50
CA PHE A 35 -0.16 -16.51 2.47
C PHE A 35 -0.64 -17.75 1.69
N GLU A 36 -0.11 -18.94 2.01
CA GLU A 36 -0.45 -20.21 1.34
C GLU A 36 -0.25 -20.15 -0.19
N THR A 37 0.72 -19.37 -0.65
CA THR A 37 1.08 -19.20 -2.06
C THR A 37 2.52 -18.71 -2.18
N ASP A 38 3.14 -18.94 -3.34
CA ASP A 38 4.47 -18.40 -3.61
C ASP A 38 4.44 -16.87 -3.66
N VAL A 39 5.25 -16.22 -2.82
CA VAL A 39 5.40 -14.77 -2.78
C VAL A 39 6.87 -14.37 -2.74
N GLU A 40 7.16 -13.18 -3.24
CA GLU A 40 8.44 -12.51 -3.09
C GLU A 40 8.29 -11.36 -2.10
N ALA A 41 9.07 -11.37 -1.02
CA ALA A 41 9.06 -10.36 0.02
C ALA A 41 10.19 -9.35 -0.22
N LEU A 42 9.82 -8.09 -0.35
CA LEU A 42 10.76 -6.99 -0.58
C LEU A 42 10.78 -6.06 0.63
N TRP A 43 11.97 -5.74 1.11
CA TRP A 43 12.16 -4.78 2.19
C TRP A 43 12.24 -3.35 1.66
N VAL A 44 11.62 -2.44 2.38
CA VAL A 44 11.70 -1.00 2.14
C VAL A 44 11.95 -0.27 3.44
N ALA A 45 12.51 0.93 3.36
CA ALA A 45 12.96 1.68 4.52
C ALA A 45 11.81 2.19 5.41
N THR A 46 10.62 2.43 4.86
CA THR A 46 9.47 2.98 5.59
C THR A 46 8.15 2.41 5.09
N GLY A 47 7.09 2.49 5.91
CA GLY A 47 5.74 2.13 5.50
C GLY A 47 5.22 3.01 4.36
N THR A 48 5.57 4.30 4.34
CA THR A 48 5.26 5.20 3.23
C THR A 48 5.88 4.72 1.92
N ALA A 49 7.14 4.25 1.95
CA ALA A 49 7.77 3.67 0.76
C ALA A 49 7.05 2.40 0.29
N ALA A 50 6.62 1.54 1.21
CA ALA A 50 5.84 0.35 0.90
C ALA A 50 4.51 0.71 0.22
N ASN A 51 3.76 1.66 0.79
CA ASN A 51 2.50 2.13 0.22
C ASN A 51 2.71 2.74 -1.18
N CYS A 52 3.70 3.61 -1.32
CA CYS A 52 3.99 4.26 -2.61
C CYS A 52 4.35 3.26 -3.71
N LEU A 53 5.20 2.28 -3.41
CA LEU A 53 5.61 1.25 -4.36
C LEU A 53 4.44 0.31 -4.72
N ALA A 54 3.65 -0.12 -3.74
CA ALA A 54 2.47 -0.94 -3.96
C ALA A 54 1.45 -0.22 -4.84
N LEU A 55 1.15 1.04 -4.53
CA LEU A 55 0.21 1.85 -5.31
C LEU A 55 0.73 2.13 -6.72
N ALA A 56 2.02 2.41 -6.89
CA ALA A 56 2.63 2.61 -8.21
C ALA A 56 2.58 1.34 -9.07
N ALA A 57 2.68 0.17 -8.46
CA ALA A 57 2.56 -1.12 -9.16
C ALA A 57 1.12 -1.43 -9.57
N LEU A 58 0.12 -0.98 -8.80
CA LEU A 58 -1.29 -1.32 -9.00
C LEU A 58 -2.08 -0.26 -9.76
N CYS A 59 -1.66 1.01 -9.70
CA CYS A 59 -2.44 2.13 -10.19
C CYS A 59 -1.64 3.01 -11.16
N PRO A 60 -1.94 2.96 -12.47
CA PRO A 60 -1.36 3.90 -13.43
C PRO A 60 -1.73 5.35 -13.12
N ALA A 61 -0.88 6.28 -13.53
CA ALA A 61 -1.00 7.73 -13.26
C ALA A 61 -2.36 8.37 -13.62
N HIS A 62 -3.05 7.85 -14.63
CA HIS A 62 -4.34 8.36 -15.10
C HIS A 62 -5.56 7.72 -14.43
N LYS A 63 -5.33 6.80 -13.47
CA LYS A 63 -6.38 6.11 -12.72
C LYS A 63 -6.42 6.56 -11.27
N GLY A 64 -7.29 5.95 -10.47
CA GLY A 64 -7.51 6.32 -9.09
C GLY A 64 -7.39 5.15 -8.12
N VAL A 65 -7.06 5.51 -6.88
CA VAL A 65 -7.05 4.61 -5.73
C VAL A 65 -8.20 5.01 -4.82
N ILE A 66 -9.14 4.11 -4.60
CA ILE A 66 -10.22 4.31 -3.62
C ILE A 66 -9.63 4.11 -2.22
N CYS A 67 -9.86 5.08 -1.33
CA CYS A 67 -9.48 4.97 0.08
C CYS A 67 -10.45 5.77 0.97
N HIS A 68 -10.42 5.51 2.28
CA HIS A 68 -11.13 6.35 3.23
C HIS A 68 -10.48 7.75 3.31
N ARG A 69 -11.27 8.78 3.56
CA ARG A 69 -10.80 10.18 3.71
C ARG A 69 -9.75 10.34 4.81
N GLU A 70 -9.82 9.52 5.85
CA GLU A 70 -8.87 9.50 6.96
C GLU A 70 -7.76 8.42 6.79
N ALA A 71 -7.65 7.82 5.60
CA ALA A 71 -6.60 6.84 5.36
C ALA A 71 -5.20 7.47 5.48
N HIS A 72 -4.25 6.72 6.00
CA HIS A 72 -2.86 7.14 6.18
C HIS A 72 -2.24 7.67 4.87
N ILE A 73 -2.53 7.04 3.74
CA ILE A 73 -2.03 7.46 2.42
C ILE A 73 -2.53 8.84 1.98
N GLU A 74 -3.64 9.33 2.56
CA GLU A 74 -4.16 10.68 2.30
C GLU A 74 -3.64 11.68 3.34
N GLN A 75 -3.65 11.32 4.64
CA GLN A 75 -3.44 12.27 5.73
C GLN A 75 -1.96 12.40 6.12
N ASP A 76 -1.20 11.31 6.12
CA ASP A 76 0.06 11.23 6.86
C ASP A 76 1.28 10.87 5.99
N GLU A 77 1.16 10.96 4.66
CA GLU A 77 2.26 10.65 3.73
C GLU A 77 2.69 11.85 2.86
N ALA A 78 2.31 13.07 3.24
CA ALA A 78 2.75 14.32 2.60
C ALA A 78 2.59 14.34 1.06
N GLY A 79 1.59 13.65 0.51
CA GLY A 79 1.35 13.55 -0.92
C GLY A 79 2.28 12.59 -1.68
N ALA A 80 3.10 11.81 -0.97
CA ALA A 80 4.00 10.84 -1.58
C ALA A 80 3.30 9.83 -2.51
N PRO A 81 2.11 9.28 -2.19
CA PRO A 81 1.38 8.40 -3.10
C PRO A 81 1.13 9.03 -4.48
N GLY A 82 0.67 10.26 -4.52
CA GLY A 82 0.45 10.97 -5.78
C GLY A 82 1.73 11.20 -6.57
N PHE A 83 2.84 11.51 -5.88
CA PHE A 83 4.13 11.72 -6.51
C PHE A 83 4.69 10.42 -7.13
N PHE A 84 4.72 9.34 -6.36
CA PHE A 84 5.33 8.08 -6.81
C PHE A 84 4.48 7.31 -7.82
N THR A 85 3.16 7.50 -7.83
CA THR A 85 2.27 6.94 -8.86
C THR A 85 2.28 7.77 -10.16
N GLY A 86 2.99 8.90 -10.18
CA GLY A 86 3.00 9.80 -11.33
C GLY A 86 1.71 10.60 -11.51
N GLY A 87 0.88 10.73 -10.46
CA GLY A 87 -0.32 11.55 -10.47
C GLY A 87 -1.64 10.80 -10.28
N ALA A 88 -1.63 9.53 -9.90
CA ALA A 88 -2.86 8.80 -9.60
C ALA A 88 -3.70 9.53 -8.55
N LYS A 89 -5.01 9.59 -8.77
CA LYS A 89 -5.94 10.31 -7.91
C LYS A 89 -6.35 9.45 -6.72
N LEU A 90 -6.28 10.00 -5.50
CA LEU A 90 -6.98 9.40 -4.36
C LEU A 90 -8.47 9.72 -4.46
N MET A 91 -9.29 8.69 -4.48
CA MET A 91 -10.75 8.74 -4.58
C MET A 91 -11.32 8.52 -3.19
N LEU A 92 -11.55 9.62 -2.48
CA LEU A 92 -11.86 9.62 -1.05
C LEU A 92 -13.31 9.26 -0.80
N LEU A 93 -13.53 8.26 0.04
CA LEU A 93 -14.86 7.85 0.51
C LEU A 93 -14.96 8.06 2.02
N ASP A 94 -16.19 8.14 2.48
CA ASP A 94 -16.53 8.22 3.91
C ASP A 94 -17.06 6.87 4.39
N GLY A 95 -16.89 6.61 5.71
CA GLY A 95 -17.40 5.41 6.36
C GLY A 95 -17.29 5.52 7.87
N GLU A 96 -18.11 4.80 8.59
CA GLU A 96 -18.10 4.83 10.04
C GLU A 96 -16.80 4.23 10.60
N GLY A 97 -16.18 4.92 11.56
CA GLY A 97 -14.95 4.51 12.20
C GLY A 97 -13.77 4.40 11.22
N ALA A 98 -13.71 5.29 10.22
CA ALA A 98 -12.68 5.31 9.18
C ALA A 98 -12.58 4.03 8.34
N LYS A 99 -13.66 3.24 8.27
CA LYS A 99 -13.70 1.96 7.53
C LYS A 99 -14.55 2.10 6.28
N LEU A 100 -14.13 1.44 5.22
CA LEU A 100 -14.89 1.33 3.98
C LEU A 100 -15.74 0.07 3.99
N ALA A 101 -17.07 0.23 3.93
CA ALA A 101 -17.96 -0.88 3.68
C ALA A 101 -17.93 -1.24 2.18
N PRO A 102 -17.99 -2.54 1.82
CA PRO A 102 -18.00 -2.98 0.43
C PRO A 102 -19.07 -2.29 -0.41
N GLU A 103 -20.26 -2.08 0.14
CA GLU A 103 -21.41 -1.46 -0.52
C GLU A 103 -21.13 0.00 -0.90
N VAL A 104 -20.34 0.72 -0.09
CA VAL A 104 -19.92 2.10 -0.37
C VAL A 104 -18.96 2.13 -1.55
N VAL A 105 -18.02 1.20 -1.60
CA VAL A 105 -17.06 1.06 -2.71
C VAL A 105 -17.79 0.68 -4.00
N GLU A 106 -18.69 -0.30 -3.94
CA GLU A 106 -19.50 -0.74 -5.09
C GLU A 106 -20.37 0.40 -5.64
N ALA A 107 -21.07 1.12 -4.76
CA ALA A 107 -21.91 2.25 -5.15
C ALA A 107 -21.07 3.37 -5.80
N HIS A 108 -19.87 3.65 -5.27
CA HIS A 108 -18.98 4.62 -5.87
C HIS A 108 -18.52 4.20 -7.27
N CYS A 109 -18.08 2.95 -7.43
CA CYS A 109 -17.68 2.41 -8.74
C CYS A 109 -18.83 2.45 -9.76
N ALA A 110 -20.05 2.10 -9.34
CA ALA A 110 -21.23 2.12 -10.21
C ALA A 110 -21.66 3.54 -10.63
N ALA A 111 -21.32 4.55 -9.84
CA ALA A 111 -21.64 5.96 -10.15
C ALA A 111 -20.65 6.60 -11.14
N ILE A 112 -19.49 6.00 -11.36
CA ILE A 112 -18.49 6.49 -12.31
C ILE A 112 -18.92 6.12 -13.72
N ARG A 113 -19.01 7.11 -14.60
CA ARG A 113 -19.31 6.85 -16.01
C ARG A 113 -18.11 6.17 -16.68
N ASP A 114 -18.39 5.17 -17.50
CA ASP A 114 -17.37 4.52 -18.32
C ASP A 114 -17.04 5.41 -19.54
N ASP A 115 -16.27 6.47 -19.30
CA ASP A 115 -15.80 7.37 -20.35
C ASP A 115 -14.36 7.86 -20.06
N VAL A 116 -13.69 8.34 -21.11
CA VAL A 116 -12.29 8.78 -21.07
C VAL A 116 -12.05 10.06 -20.26
N HIS A 117 -13.10 10.77 -19.85
CA HIS A 117 -13.01 12.02 -19.10
C HIS A 117 -13.11 11.81 -17.60
N GLN A 118 -13.48 10.60 -17.16
CA GLN A 118 -13.55 10.26 -15.74
C GLN A 118 -12.42 9.33 -15.33
N VAL A 119 -11.80 9.65 -14.19
CA VAL A 119 -10.80 8.77 -13.59
C VAL A 119 -11.47 7.46 -13.18
N GLN A 120 -10.96 6.36 -13.71
CA GLN A 120 -11.42 5.02 -13.38
C GLN A 120 -10.62 4.46 -12.20
N PRO A 121 -11.24 3.77 -11.23
CA PRO A 121 -10.52 3.15 -10.13
C PRO A 121 -9.65 1.99 -10.64
N ALA A 122 -8.48 1.82 -10.04
CA ALA A 122 -7.56 0.72 -10.31
C ALA A 122 -7.20 -0.08 -9.06
N ALA A 123 -7.31 0.54 -7.89
CA ALA A 123 -6.98 -0.10 -6.62
C ALA A 123 -7.89 0.40 -5.50
N VAL A 124 -8.00 -0.40 -4.46
CA VAL A 124 -8.60 -0.02 -3.17
C VAL A 124 -7.53 -0.15 -2.10
N SER A 125 -7.34 0.91 -1.31
CA SER A 125 -6.43 0.92 -0.16
C SER A 125 -7.23 0.95 1.12
N ILE A 126 -6.97 0.00 2.02
CA ILE A 126 -7.63 -0.13 3.31
C ILE A 126 -6.59 0.08 4.41
N THR A 127 -6.89 0.98 5.34
CA THR A 127 -6.10 1.19 6.54
C THR A 127 -6.79 0.48 7.71
N ASN A 128 -6.10 -0.46 8.33
CA ASN A 128 -6.53 -1.08 9.58
C ASN A 128 -5.82 -0.36 10.72
N ALA A 129 -6.57 0.37 11.51
CA ALA A 129 -6.09 1.01 12.75
C ALA A 129 -6.38 0.12 13.96
#